data_f3b0c1388b25cff58018cd47f0ae305a
#
_entry.id   f3b0c1388b25cff58018cd47f0ae305a
#
_cell.length_a   1.000
_cell.length_b   1.000
_cell.length_c   1.000
_cell.angle_alpha   90.00
_cell.angle_beta   90.00
_cell.angle_gamma   90.00
#
_symmetry.space_group_name_H-M   'P 1'
#
loop_
_entity.id
_entity.type
_entity.pdbx_description
1 polymer ?
#
loop_
_entity_poly.entity_id
_entity_poly.type
_entity_poly.pdbx_seq_one_letter_code
_entity_poly.pdbx_strand_id
1 'polypeptide(L)'
;MSIKKRKFDSIEKMLSFPKYITLDNDTLTLKNCIINFDFSLVNFISTISPQSIVCVSNEQKETEDTGKLYEVNCNITFENVDFLKDVSIIGLVFKGKIELKNIQSSVHFGFSMCFFAYQYITPFNNEQFPIIIDRITHTPLLFFDNCHFNSNMLIMNVYCSFLLICKCEINALIGIVNIHIIKDINQLANDIIKQADSILLDEIHVRGDFKMGKVTNACKMSLRKITIDKDGLLKISNYNDDLKKKTSYKLGNIEFLNSIVNGTIILKDSVFRKFKFDEIDVAGNIIEENINYVDLCNIETANILKKQAQKQSNTYLYNKHKSEELNKLFINKTITPIKDTISKIEYYENKKLFILRTK
;
A
#
# COMPACT_ATOMS: atom_id res chain seq x y z
N MET A 1 1.08 32.32 -0.76
CA MET A 1 0.26 32.78 0.39
C MET A 1 -0.21 31.57 1.17
N SER A 2 0.05 31.50 2.47
CA SER A 2 -0.51 30.42 3.31
C SER A 2 -1.99 30.66 3.52
N ILE A 3 -2.83 29.71 3.16
CA ILE A 3 -4.27 29.79 3.40
C ILE A 3 -4.48 29.68 4.91
N LYS A 4 -5.15 30.69 5.51
CA LYS A 4 -5.43 30.69 6.94
C LYS A 4 -6.55 29.67 7.23
N LYS A 5 -6.19 28.56 7.88
CA LYS A 5 -7.13 27.53 8.34
C LYS A 5 -7.79 27.94 9.66
N ARG A 6 -9.05 27.54 9.85
CA ARG A 6 -9.75 27.72 11.12
C ARG A 6 -9.85 26.39 11.87
N LYS A 7 -9.52 26.43 13.16
CA LYS A 7 -9.64 25.28 14.07
C LYS A 7 -11.05 25.15 14.62
N PHE A 8 -11.56 23.92 14.61
CA PHE A 8 -12.83 23.51 15.17
C PHE A 8 -12.64 22.38 16.18
N ASP A 9 -13.24 22.52 17.35
CA ASP A 9 -13.18 21.55 18.44
C ASP A 9 -14.47 20.71 18.55
N SER A 10 -15.47 20.97 17.73
CA SER A 10 -16.68 20.15 17.58
C SER A 10 -17.37 20.37 16.24
N ILE A 11 -18.25 19.44 15.85
CA ILE A 11 -19.03 19.53 14.62
C ILE A 11 -20.05 20.68 14.68
N GLU A 12 -20.68 20.94 15.82
CA GLU A 12 -21.66 22.01 16.00
C GLU A 12 -21.01 23.38 15.78
N LYS A 13 -19.81 23.58 16.33
CA LYS A 13 -19.06 24.82 16.07
C LYS A 13 -18.69 24.97 14.61
N MET A 14 -18.34 23.86 13.94
CA MET A 14 -18.00 23.88 12.52
C MET A 14 -19.22 24.25 11.66
N LEU A 15 -20.41 23.69 11.97
CA LEU A 15 -21.66 23.97 11.27
C LEU A 15 -22.10 25.43 11.38
N SER A 16 -21.72 26.14 12.45
CA SER A 16 -22.03 27.57 12.58
C SER A 16 -21.24 28.49 11.62
N PHE A 17 -20.34 27.89 10.79
CA PHE A 17 -19.52 28.63 9.83
C PHE A 17 -19.64 28.07 8.41
N PRO A 18 -20.71 28.39 7.66
CA PRO A 18 -21.02 27.78 6.36
C PRO A 18 -19.96 27.98 5.28
N LYS A 19 -19.06 28.94 5.43
CA LYS A 19 -17.95 29.14 4.46
C LYS A 19 -16.93 28.01 4.45
N TYR A 20 -16.89 27.13 5.47
CA TYR A 20 -15.97 25.99 5.56
C TYR A 20 -16.65 24.68 5.15
N ILE A 21 -17.99 24.66 5.15
CA ILE A 21 -18.82 23.54 4.75
C ILE A 21 -19.86 24.06 3.77
N THR A 22 -19.91 23.47 2.60
CA THR A 22 -20.96 23.78 1.62
C THR A 22 -21.55 22.49 1.07
N LEU A 23 -22.86 22.52 0.85
CA LEU A 23 -23.56 21.50 0.07
C LEU A 23 -24.13 22.20 -1.16
N ASP A 24 -23.59 21.89 -2.31
CA ASP A 24 -24.00 22.47 -3.60
C ASP A 24 -24.05 21.37 -4.66
N ASN A 25 -25.16 21.28 -5.40
CA ASN A 25 -25.38 20.31 -6.46
C ASN A 25 -24.93 18.88 -6.09
N ASP A 26 -25.42 18.37 -4.96
CA ASP A 26 -25.07 17.06 -4.40
C ASP A 26 -23.57 16.87 -4.08
N THR A 27 -22.83 17.95 -3.94
CA THR A 27 -21.41 17.91 -3.53
C THR A 27 -21.25 18.51 -2.15
N LEU A 28 -20.85 17.67 -1.19
CA LEU A 28 -20.49 18.06 0.15
C LEU A 28 -19.01 18.46 0.19
N THR A 29 -18.74 19.73 0.44
CA THR A 29 -17.38 20.27 0.48
C THR A 29 -17.00 20.68 1.88
N LEU A 30 -15.83 20.24 2.36
CA LEU A 30 -15.16 20.68 3.58
C LEU A 30 -13.81 21.30 3.21
N LYS A 31 -13.59 22.57 3.58
CA LYS A 31 -12.36 23.27 3.15
C LYS A 31 -11.74 24.20 4.19
N ASN A 32 -10.42 24.35 4.09
CA ASN A 32 -9.61 25.32 4.81
C ASN A 32 -9.79 25.26 6.33
N CYS A 33 -9.84 24.08 6.93
CA CYS A 33 -10.11 23.89 8.35
C CYS A 33 -9.13 22.93 9.03
N ILE A 34 -9.10 23.04 10.36
CA ILE A 34 -8.41 22.13 11.27
C ILE A 34 -9.44 21.45 12.15
N ILE A 35 -9.53 20.15 12.06
CA ILE A 35 -10.46 19.31 12.83
C ILE A 35 -9.72 18.84 14.08
N ASN A 36 -10.19 19.28 15.27
CA ASN A 36 -9.59 18.93 16.56
C ASN A 36 -10.58 18.14 17.44
N PHE A 37 -11.40 17.32 16.84
CA PHE A 37 -12.31 16.37 17.48
C PHE A 37 -12.30 15.07 16.68
N ASP A 38 -12.79 13.98 17.27
CA ASP A 38 -12.87 12.69 16.61
C ASP A 38 -13.90 12.79 15.48
N PHE A 39 -13.39 12.64 14.24
CA PHE A 39 -14.16 12.86 13.03
C PHE A 39 -14.71 11.55 12.48
N SER A 40 -16.03 11.45 12.39
CA SER A 40 -16.72 10.36 11.70
C SER A 40 -17.38 10.89 10.43
N LEU A 41 -17.02 10.32 9.28
CA LEU A 41 -17.63 10.74 8.00
C LEU A 41 -19.13 10.42 7.95
N VAL A 42 -19.56 9.29 8.53
CA VAL A 42 -20.98 8.94 8.67
C VAL A 42 -21.74 10.03 9.44
N ASN A 43 -21.26 10.39 10.63
CA ASN A 43 -21.89 11.40 11.46
C ASN A 43 -21.88 12.78 10.79
N PHE A 44 -20.79 13.11 10.10
CA PHE A 44 -20.66 14.38 9.38
C PHE A 44 -21.71 14.49 8.26
N ILE A 45 -21.82 13.47 7.40
CA ILE A 45 -22.81 13.48 6.31
C ILE A 45 -24.23 13.45 6.87
N SER A 46 -24.53 12.60 7.86
CA SER A 46 -25.85 12.49 8.48
C SER A 46 -26.33 13.80 9.08
N THR A 47 -25.40 14.62 9.56
CA THR A 47 -25.73 15.92 10.18
C THR A 47 -26.00 17.00 9.12
N ILE A 48 -25.24 17.00 8.00
CA ILE A 48 -25.31 18.07 7.00
C ILE A 48 -26.28 17.75 5.88
N SER A 49 -26.34 16.50 5.45
CA SER A 49 -27.14 16.03 4.33
C SER A 49 -27.69 14.63 4.62
N PRO A 50 -28.65 14.51 5.57
CA PRO A 50 -29.16 13.20 5.99
C PRO A 50 -29.78 12.40 4.84
N GLN A 51 -30.31 13.06 3.81
CA GLN A 51 -30.83 12.41 2.60
C GLN A 51 -29.77 11.79 1.71
N SER A 52 -28.49 12.20 1.88
CA SER A 52 -27.37 11.68 1.07
C SER A 52 -26.76 10.42 1.64
N ILE A 53 -27.24 9.93 2.78
CA ILE A 53 -26.75 8.74 3.44
C ILE A 53 -27.90 7.80 3.81
N VAL A 54 -27.81 6.55 3.41
CA VAL A 54 -28.82 5.51 3.66
C VAL A 54 -28.17 4.32 4.33
N CYS A 55 -28.72 3.86 5.44
CA CYS A 55 -28.28 2.63 6.08
C CYS A 55 -28.72 1.42 5.22
N VAL A 56 -27.77 0.62 4.75
CA VAL A 56 -28.04 -0.60 3.99
C VAL A 56 -27.96 -1.77 4.97
N SER A 57 -29.09 -2.26 5.45
CA SER A 57 -29.13 -3.46 6.28
C SER A 57 -28.89 -4.70 5.41
N ASN A 58 -27.79 -5.39 5.62
CA ASN A 58 -27.62 -6.71 5.03
C ASN A 58 -28.43 -7.75 5.83
N GLU A 59 -29.65 -8.03 5.40
CA GLU A 59 -30.49 -9.09 5.99
C GLU A 59 -29.94 -10.52 5.81
N GLN A 60 -28.78 -10.70 5.15
CA GLN A 60 -28.31 -12.03 4.75
C GLN A 60 -26.99 -12.53 5.38
N LYS A 61 -26.34 -11.79 6.27
CA LYS A 61 -25.16 -12.31 6.98
C LYS A 61 -25.12 -11.79 8.42
N GLU A 62 -25.81 -12.50 9.31
CA GLU A 62 -25.51 -12.50 10.74
C GLU A 62 -24.18 -13.23 10.99
N THR A 63 -23.06 -12.55 10.74
CA THR A 63 -21.79 -12.87 11.40
C THR A 63 -21.48 -11.71 12.33
N GLU A 64 -21.17 -12.01 13.58
CA GLU A 64 -21.08 -11.11 14.73
C GLU A 64 -20.15 -9.88 14.60
N ASP A 65 -19.52 -9.65 13.42
CA ASP A 65 -18.55 -8.58 13.16
C ASP A 65 -18.92 -7.64 11.99
N THR A 66 -20.10 -7.77 11.40
CA THR A 66 -20.51 -6.89 10.29
C THR A 66 -21.11 -5.59 10.82
N GLY A 67 -20.25 -4.58 10.96
CA GLY A 67 -20.70 -3.20 11.21
C GLY A 67 -21.72 -2.74 10.16
N LYS A 68 -22.61 -1.82 10.53
CA LYS A 68 -23.61 -1.25 9.62
C LYS A 68 -22.92 -0.62 8.42
N LEU A 69 -23.40 -0.94 7.22
CA LEU A 69 -22.99 -0.29 5.97
C LEU A 69 -23.91 0.88 5.67
N TYR A 70 -23.34 1.97 5.19
CA TYR A 70 -24.06 3.17 4.81
C TYR A 70 -23.75 3.54 3.37
N GLU A 71 -24.76 3.66 2.53
CA GLU A 71 -24.61 4.15 1.17
C GLU A 71 -24.57 5.67 1.15
N VAL A 72 -23.54 6.22 0.50
CA VAL A 72 -23.30 7.66 0.35
C VAL A 72 -23.56 8.04 -1.11
N ASN A 73 -24.63 8.80 -1.33
CA ASN A 73 -25.12 9.18 -2.66
C ASN A 73 -24.68 10.57 -3.12
N CYS A 74 -23.93 11.31 -2.30
CA CYS A 74 -23.38 12.62 -2.68
C CYS A 74 -21.90 12.53 -3.03
N ASN A 75 -21.41 13.52 -3.78
CA ASN A 75 -19.99 13.73 -3.98
C ASN A 75 -19.36 14.32 -2.72
N ILE A 76 -18.12 13.96 -2.43
CA ILE A 76 -17.38 14.42 -1.26
C ILE A 76 -16.10 15.11 -1.72
N THR A 77 -15.91 16.34 -1.26
CA THR A 77 -14.69 17.11 -1.50
C THR A 77 -14.12 17.62 -0.18
N PHE A 78 -12.90 17.19 0.17
CA PHE A 78 -12.11 17.78 1.25
C PHE A 78 -10.91 18.50 0.64
N GLU A 79 -10.74 19.76 1.00
CA GLU A 79 -9.67 20.60 0.47
C GLU A 79 -8.98 21.39 1.59
N ASN A 80 -7.66 21.23 1.72
CA ASN A 80 -6.86 21.90 2.74
C ASN A 80 -7.36 21.61 4.18
N VAL A 81 -7.56 20.35 4.52
CA VAL A 81 -8.07 19.92 5.82
C VAL A 81 -6.97 19.27 6.64
N ASP A 82 -6.83 19.69 7.89
CA ASP A 82 -5.91 19.09 8.86
C ASP A 82 -6.73 18.33 9.92
N PHE A 83 -6.42 17.07 10.12
CA PHE A 83 -6.99 16.24 11.18
C PHE A 83 -5.98 16.09 12.32
N LEU A 84 -6.35 16.55 13.53
CA LEU A 84 -5.54 16.45 14.74
C LEU A 84 -6.00 15.33 15.69
N LYS A 85 -7.18 14.76 15.44
CA LYS A 85 -7.82 13.70 16.21
C LYS A 85 -8.25 12.58 15.27
N ASP A 86 -8.74 11.49 15.84
CA ASP A 86 -9.09 10.28 15.10
C ASP A 86 -10.07 10.52 13.95
N VAL A 87 -9.82 9.87 12.83
CA VAL A 87 -10.62 9.95 11.61
C VAL A 87 -11.23 8.59 11.34
N SER A 88 -12.56 8.52 11.31
CA SER A 88 -13.31 7.31 11.02
C SER A 88 -14.01 7.42 9.66
N ILE A 89 -13.51 6.64 8.67
CA ILE A 89 -14.15 6.46 7.36
C ILE A 89 -14.37 4.95 7.20
N ILE A 90 -15.45 4.46 7.82
CA ILE A 90 -15.70 3.03 8.01
C ILE A 90 -17.11 2.66 7.56
N GLY A 91 -17.25 1.53 6.87
CA GLY A 91 -18.53 0.94 6.52
C GLY A 91 -19.32 1.76 5.51
N LEU A 92 -18.66 2.34 4.49
CA LEU A 92 -19.29 3.23 3.53
C LEU A 92 -19.27 2.64 2.11
N VAL A 93 -20.41 2.74 1.43
CA VAL A 93 -20.57 2.45 0.01
C VAL A 93 -20.66 3.77 -0.74
N PHE A 94 -19.58 4.20 -1.36
CA PHE A 94 -19.52 5.46 -2.08
C PHE A 94 -20.10 5.30 -3.49
N LYS A 95 -21.20 5.99 -3.78
CA LYS A 95 -21.82 6.09 -5.11
C LYS A 95 -21.45 7.40 -5.81
N GLY A 96 -21.05 8.41 -5.05
CA GLY A 96 -20.60 9.71 -5.54
C GLY A 96 -19.07 9.75 -5.77
N LYS A 97 -18.62 10.86 -6.32
CA LYS A 97 -17.19 11.17 -6.49
C LYS A 97 -16.56 11.50 -5.14
N ILE A 98 -15.27 11.17 -5.01
CA ILE A 98 -14.48 11.53 -3.83
C ILE A 98 -13.24 12.30 -4.29
N GLU A 99 -13.04 13.47 -3.74
CA GLU A 99 -11.90 14.31 -4.01
C GLU A 99 -11.29 14.81 -2.70
N LEU A 100 -10.12 14.28 -2.34
CA LEU A 100 -9.37 14.66 -1.15
C LEU A 100 -8.09 15.37 -1.59
N LYS A 101 -7.96 16.67 -1.29
CA LYS A 101 -6.84 17.50 -1.71
C LYS A 101 -6.17 18.20 -0.55
N ASN A 102 -4.85 18.15 -0.47
CA ASN A 102 -4.05 18.81 0.57
C ASN A 102 -4.51 18.41 1.98
N ILE A 103 -4.58 17.11 2.23
CA ILE A 103 -4.93 16.58 3.54
C ILE A 103 -3.66 16.43 4.38
N GLN A 104 -3.73 16.87 5.62
CA GLN A 104 -2.72 16.58 6.63
C GLN A 104 -3.38 15.84 7.80
N SER A 105 -2.75 14.81 8.31
CA SER A 105 -3.24 14.10 9.48
C SER A 105 -2.09 13.84 10.45
N SER A 106 -2.24 14.25 11.70
CA SER A 106 -1.32 13.87 12.77
C SER A 106 -1.61 12.47 13.34
N VAL A 107 -2.69 11.85 12.88
CA VAL A 107 -3.15 10.52 13.23
C VAL A 107 -3.22 9.63 11.98
N HIS A 108 -3.59 8.37 12.15
CA HIS A 108 -3.82 7.46 11.04
C HIS A 108 -4.95 7.98 10.14
N PHE A 109 -4.78 7.85 8.83
CA PHE A 109 -5.77 8.27 7.85
C PHE A 109 -6.01 7.16 6.83
N GLY A 110 -7.27 6.81 6.60
CA GLY A 110 -7.60 5.80 5.62
C GLY A 110 -9.05 5.36 5.64
N PHE A 111 -9.31 4.22 5.01
CA PHE A 111 -10.64 3.68 4.76
C PHE A 111 -10.69 2.23 5.25
N SER A 112 -11.77 1.86 5.95
CA SER A 112 -12.00 0.49 6.38
C SER A 112 -13.41 0.04 6.01
N MET A 113 -13.55 -1.21 5.54
CA MET A 113 -14.82 -1.79 5.08
C MET A 113 -15.56 -0.88 4.08
N CYS A 114 -14.84 -0.27 3.14
CA CYS A 114 -15.42 0.67 2.19
C CYS A 114 -15.55 0.07 0.80
N PHE A 115 -16.64 0.41 0.13
CA PHE A 115 -16.94 0.03 -1.25
C PHE A 115 -16.92 1.27 -2.13
N PHE A 116 -16.02 1.32 -3.08
CA PHE A 116 -15.92 2.40 -4.05
C PHE A 116 -16.65 1.99 -5.33
N ALA A 117 -17.93 2.35 -5.42
CA ALA A 117 -18.87 1.84 -6.41
C ALA A 117 -19.50 2.94 -7.30
N TYR A 118 -18.74 4.00 -7.59
CA TYR A 118 -19.19 5.04 -8.51
C TYR A 118 -19.51 4.45 -9.88
N GLN A 119 -20.73 4.68 -10.36
CA GLN A 119 -21.16 4.26 -11.69
C GLN A 119 -21.11 5.44 -12.65
N TYR A 120 -20.40 5.28 -13.76
CA TYR A 120 -20.46 6.25 -14.86
C TYR A 120 -21.87 6.25 -15.48
N ILE A 121 -22.61 7.36 -15.28
CA ILE A 121 -23.95 7.51 -15.84
C ILE A 121 -23.88 7.80 -17.36
N THR A 122 -22.74 8.30 -17.85
CA THR A 122 -22.51 8.57 -19.27
C THR A 122 -21.10 8.20 -19.70
N PRO A 123 -20.91 7.49 -20.84
CA PRO A 123 -19.59 7.06 -21.31
C PRO A 123 -18.73 8.20 -21.90
N PHE A 124 -19.20 9.44 -21.89
CA PHE A 124 -18.56 10.57 -22.58
C PHE A 124 -17.89 11.62 -21.68
N ASN A 125 -17.91 11.45 -20.36
CA ASN A 125 -17.15 12.36 -19.52
C ASN A 125 -15.70 11.87 -19.41
N ASN A 126 -14.74 12.73 -19.78
CA ASN A 126 -13.28 12.51 -19.71
C ASN A 126 -12.74 12.29 -18.28
N GLU A 127 -13.60 11.99 -17.31
CA GLU A 127 -13.18 11.73 -15.94
C GLU A 127 -12.74 10.28 -15.78
N GLN A 128 -11.48 10.06 -16.05
CA GLN A 128 -10.84 8.75 -15.95
C GLN A 128 -10.86 8.21 -14.49
N PHE A 129 -10.87 9.11 -13.50
CA PHE A 129 -10.80 8.76 -12.09
C PHE A 129 -11.87 9.52 -11.28
N PRO A 130 -12.98 8.87 -10.89
CA PRO A 130 -13.98 9.48 -10.02
C PRO A 130 -13.51 9.62 -8.57
N ILE A 131 -12.46 8.91 -8.19
CA ILE A 131 -11.90 8.96 -6.84
C ILE A 131 -10.46 9.46 -6.94
N ILE A 132 -10.20 10.63 -6.36
CA ILE A 132 -8.91 11.29 -6.38
C ILE A 132 -8.48 11.61 -4.95
N ILE A 133 -7.33 11.12 -4.56
CA ILE A 133 -6.64 11.50 -3.31
C ILE A 133 -5.32 12.15 -3.72
N ASP A 134 -5.24 13.47 -3.65
CA ASP A 134 -4.07 14.25 -4.05
C ASP A 134 -3.48 15.03 -2.88
N ARG A 135 -2.21 14.84 -2.67
CA ARG A 135 -1.40 15.56 -1.70
C ARG A 135 -1.85 15.33 -0.25
N ILE A 136 -1.59 14.12 0.23
CA ILE A 136 -1.53 13.88 1.66
C ILE A 136 -0.15 14.32 2.14
N THR A 137 -0.07 15.44 2.86
CA THR A 137 1.21 16.08 3.17
C THR A 137 1.94 15.48 4.34
N HIS A 138 1.23 14.84 5.25
CA HIS A 138 1.81 14.09 6.37
C HIS A 138 0.74 13.20 6.99
N THR A 139 1.05 11.91 7.15
CA THR A 139 0.29 10.99 7.98
C THR A 139 1.21 9.85 8.46
N PRO A 140 1.11 9.44 9.73
CA PRO A 140 1.85 8.27 10.22
C PRO A 140 1.52 7.01 9.43
N LEU A 141 0.24 6.78 9.14
CA LEU A 141 -0.27 5.63 8.41
C LEU A 141 -1.35 6.06 7.42
N LEU A 142 -1.15 5.72 6.14
CA LEU A 142 -2.23 5.69 5.16
C LEU A 142 -2.67 4.23 4.98
N PHE A 143 -3.97 3.95 5.13
CA PHE A 143 -4.45 2.58 5.04
C PHE A 143 -5.75 2.43 4.26
N PHE A 144 -5.90 1.25 3.64
CA PHE A 144 -7.13 0.71 3.09
C PHE A 144 -7.27 -0.72 3.61
N ASP A 145 -8.28 -0.97 4.43
CA ASP A 145 -8.51 -2.27 5.04
C ASP A 145 -9.91 -2.79 4.70
N ASN A 146 -10.00 -4.02 4.22
CA ASN A 146 -11.24 -4.66 3.81
C ASN A 146 -12.07 -3.80 2.83
N CYS A 147 -11.41 -3.26 1.80
CA CYS A 147 -12.02 -2.35 0.82
C CYS A 147 -12.24 -3.03 -0.53
N HIS A 148 -13.33 -2.64 -1.22
CA HIS A 148 -13.66 -3.10 -2.56
C HIS A 148 -13.60 -1.94 -3.56
N PHE A 149 -12.69 -2.01 -4.51
CA PHE A 149 -12.46 -0.99 -5.52
C PHE A 149 -13.11 -1.39 -6.85
N ASN A 150 -14.37 -1.02 -7.02
CA ASN A 150 -15.14 -1.24 -8.26
C ASN A 150 -15.10 -0.02 -9.20
N SER A 151 -14.43 1.05 -8.78
CA SER A 151 -14.27 2.29 -9.54
C SER A 151 -12.80 2.68 -9.62
N ASN A 152 -12.44 3.37 -10.69
CA ASN A 152 -11.06 3.86 -10.85
C ASN A 152 -10.70 4.85 -9.74
N MET A 153 -9.52 4.68 -9.16
CA MET A 153 -8.99 5.54 -8.10
C MET A 153 -7.57 5.99 -8.43
N LEU A 154 -7.28 7.25 -8.17
CA LEU A 154 -5.94 7.80 -8.26
C LEU A 154 -5.51 8.40 -6.92
N ILE A 155 -4.42 7.88 -6.38
CA ILE A 155 -3.77 8.38 -5.17
C ILE A 155 -2.41 8.94 -5.58
N MET A 156 -2.15 10.22 -5.28
CA MET A 156 -0.89 10.83 -5.69
C MET A 156 -0.34 11.80 -4.65
N ASN A 157 0.98 12.02 -4.72
CA ASN A 157 1.70 12.98 -3.87
C ASN A 157 1.52 12.70 -2.38
N VAL A 158 1.73 11.46 -1.96
CA VAL A 158 1.53 11.02 -0.57
C VAL A 158 2.85 11.03 0.20
N TYR A 159 2.81 11.63 1.39
CA TYR A 159 3.89 11.60 2.37
C TYR A 159 3.38 10.88 3.61
N CYS A 160 3.83 9.64 3.84
CA CYS A 160 3.42 8.83 4.98
C CYS A 160 4.61 8.03 5.54
N SER A 161 4.51 7.60 6.79
CA SER A 161 5.53 6.72 7.37
C SER A 161 5.30 5.26 6.98
N PHE A 162 4.04 4.89 6.78
CA PHE A 162 3.63 3.54 6.39
C PHE A 162 2.41 3.57 5.46
N LEU A 163 2.42 2.74 4.43
CA LEU A 163 1.27 2.48 3.56
C LEU A 163 0.80 1.03 3.76
N LEU A 164 -0.45 0.85 4.14
CA LEU A 164 -1.09 -0.45 4.31
C LEU A 164 -2.28 -0.59 3.36
N ILE A 165 -2.31 -1.68 2.59
CA ILE A 165 -3.49 -2.11 1.85
C ILE A 165 -3.70 -3.57 2.21
N CYS A 166 -4.83 -3.88 2.85
CA CYS A 166 -5.06 -5.18 3.46
C CYS A 166 -6.48 -5.67 3.17
N LYS A 167 -6.64 -6.96 2.87
CA LYS A 167 -7.93 -7.63 2.60
C LYS A 167 -8.78 -6.91 1.56
N CYS A 168 -8.15 -6.44 0.49
CA CYS A 168 -8.82 -5.62 -0.51
C CYS A 168 -9.06 -6.37 -1.82
N GLU A 169 -10.19 -6.07 -2.47
CA GLU A 169 -10.50 -6.50 -3.83
C GLU A 169 -10.37 -5.34 -4.81
N ILE A 170 -9.58 -5.52 -5.87
CA ILE A 170 -9.32 -4.51 -6.89
C ILE A 170 -9.90 -4.97 -8.21
N ASN A 171 -11.09 -4.50 -8.52
CA ASN A 171 -11.84 -4.84 -9.74
C ASN A 171 -11.71 -3.77 -10.85
N ALA A 172 -11.12 -2.61 -10.52
CA ALA A 172 -10.95 -1.47 -11.41
C ALA A 172 -9.48 -1.03 -11.48
N LEU A 173 -9.21 0.12 -12.10
CA LEU A 173 -7.87 0.70 -12.15
C LEU A 173 -7.56 1.50 -10.88
N ILE A 174 -6.58 1.04 -10.11
CA ILE A 174 -6.00 1.78 -8.98
C ILE A 174 -4.61 2.26 -9.35
N GLY A 175 -4.43 3.56 -9.35
CA GLY A 175 -3.13 4.21 -9.55
C GLY A 175 -2.63 4.84 -8.25
N ILE A 176 -1.43 4.47 -7.81
CA ILE A 176 -0.77 5.07 -6.66
C ILE A 176 0.58 5.62 -7.12
N VAL A 177 0.74 6.94 -7.11
CA VAL A 177 1.91 7.59 -7.74
C VAL A 177 2.52 8.64 -6.82
N ASN A 178 3.84 8.73 -6.85
CA ASN A 178 4.61 9.73 -6.11
C ASN A 178 4.42 9.60 -4.59
N ILE A 179 4.81 8.43 -4.06
CA ILE A 179 4.77 8.12 -2.63
C ILE A 179 6.14 8.40 -2.03
N HIS A 180 6.16 9.20 -0.97
CA HIS A 180 7.33 9.46 -0.18
C HIS A 180 7.17 8.86 1.22
N ILE A 181 7.98 7.86 1.53
CA ILE A 181 8.01 7.29 2.88
C ILE A 181 8.87 8.18 3.77
N ILE A 182 8.24 8.77 4.79
CA ILE A 182 8.89 9.63 5.77
C ILE A 182 9.23 8.77 6.98
N LYS A 183 10.51 8.70 7.31
CA LYS A 183 10.94 8.07 8.56
C LYS A 183 10.90 9.10 9.67
N ASP A 184 9.78 9.20 10.34
CA ASP A 184 9.70 9.96 11.58
C ASP A 184 10.19 9.07 12.73
N ILE A 185 11.49 9.19 13.04
CA ILE A 185 12.19 8.36 14.04
C ILE A 185 11.62 8.59 15.44
N ASN A 186 10.97 9.73 15.67
CA ASN A 186 10.54 10.17 17.01
C ASN A 186 9.14 9.65 17.42
N GLN A 187 8.29 9.25 16.48
CA GLN A 187 6.95 8.74 16.79
C GLN A 187 6.87 7.21 16.90
N LEU A 188 7.92 6.50 16.48
CA LEU A 188 7.96 5.04 16.45
C LEU A 188 8.74 4.49 17.66
N ALA A 189 8.29 4.81 18.87
CA ALA A 189 8.93 4.39 20.13
C ALA A 189 8.88 2.87 20.40
N ASN A 190 8.25 2.06 19.55
CA ASN A 190 8.20 0.62 19.71
C ASN A 190 9.13 -0.08 18.72
N ASP A 191 10.07 -0.88 19.27
CA ASP A 191 11.08 -1.64 18.52
C ASP A 191 10.51 -2.59 17.44
N ILE A 192 9.23 -2.91 17.48
CA ILE A 192 8.49 -3.72 16.50
C ILE A 192 8.45 -3.01 15.14
N ILE A 193 8.41 -1.68 15.10
CA ILE A 193 8.27 -0.91 13.86
C ILE A 193 9.64 -0.56 13.24
N LYS A 194 10.74 -0.69 13.99
CA LYS A 194 12.10 -0.45 13.44
C LYS A 194 12.51 -1.45 12.34
N GLN A 195 11.86 -2.62 12.27
CA GLN A 195 12.01 -3.62 11.21
C GLN A 195 10.81 -3.66 10.25
N ALA A 196 9.83 -2.79 10.44
CA ALA A 196 8.58 -2.82 9.71
C ALA A 196 8.77 -2.50 8.22
N ASP A 197 7.91 -3.11 7.43
CA ASP A 197 7.72 -2.80 6.03
C ASP A 197 7.33 -1.31 5.91
N SER A 198 7.84 -0.61 4.93
CA SER A 198 7.37 0.76 4.64
C SER A 198 6.05 0.72 3.87
N ILE A 199 5.84 -0.37 3.13
CA ILE A 199 4.64 -0.63 2.34
C ILE A 199 4.28 -2.10 2.55
N LEU A 200 3.05 -2.35 2.96
CA LEU A 200 2.49 -3.69 3.10
C LEU A 200 1.22 -3.81 2.27
N LEU A 201 1.24 -4.76 1.33
CA LEU A 201 0.08 -5.25 0.60
C LEU A 201 -0.20 -6.67 1.10
N ASP A 202 -1.33 -6.90 1.76
CA ASP A 202 -1.63 -8.19 2.37
C ASP A 202 -3.06 -8.66 2.05
N GLU A 203 -3.22 -9.92 1.67
CA GLU A 203 -4.52 -10.50 1.30
C GLU A 203 -5.26 -9.68 0.22
N ILE A 204 -4.58 -9.35 -0.89
CA ILE A 204 -5.16 -8.55 -1.98
C ILE A 204 -5.53 -9.42 -3.15
N HIS A 205 -6.73 -9.23 -3.67
CA HIS A 205 -7.21 -9.85 -4.88
C HIS A 205 -7.30 -8.84 -6.03
N VAL A 206 -6.49 -9.02 -7.07
CA VAL A 206 -6.37 -8.11 -8.22
C VAL A 206 -7.02 -8.75 -9.44
N ARG A 207 -8.20 -8.25 -9.81
CA ARG A 207 -8.91 -8.58 -11.05
C ARG A 207 -8.74 -7.50 -12.12
N GLY A 208 -8.63 -6.26 -11.68
CA GLY A 208 -8.35 -5.09 -12.53
C GLY A 208 -6.86 -4.74 -12.56
N ASP A 209 -6.57 -3.46 -12.69
CA ASP A 209 -5.21 -2.92 -12.75
C ASP A 209 -4.80 -2.27 -11.43
N PHE A 210 -3.75 -2.77 -10.79
CA PHE A 210 -3.12 -2.11 -9.66
C PHE A 210 -1.74 -1.60 -10.07
N LYS A 211 -1.58 -0.28 -10.10
CA LYS A 211 -0.35 0.38 -10.56
C LYS A 211 0.25 1.26 -9.47
N MET A 212 1.49 0.99 -9.11
CA MET A 212 2.27 1.79 -8.16
C MET A 212 3.50 2.36 -8.83
N GLY A 213 3.71 3.67 -8.69
CA GLY A 213 4.84 4.33 -9.34
C GLY A 213 5.46 5.45 -8.51
N LYS A 214 6.75 5.74 -8.77
CA LYS A 214 7.53 6.77 -8.06
C LYS A 214 7.47 6.62 -6.53
N VAL A 215 7.87 5.46 -6.04
CA VAL A 215 8.01 5.22 -4.60
C VAL A 215 9.42 5.59 -4.18
N THR A 216 9.56 6.47 -3.20
CA THR A 216 10.87 6.91 -2.71
C THR A 216 11.04 6.66 -1.22
N ASN A 217 12.28 6.41 -0.78
CA ASN A 217 12.67 6.16 0.60
C ASN A 217 12.03 4.93 1.28
N ALA A 218 11.39 4.04 0.51
CA ALA A 218 10.85 2.82 1.06
C ALA A 218 11.97 1.83 1.42
N CYS A 219 11.99 1.36 2.67
CA CYS A 219 12.98 0.38 3.13
C CYS A 219 12.62 -1.03 2.72
N LYS A 220 11.34 -1.36 2.76
CA LYS A 220 10.82 -2.66 2.40
C LYS A 220 9.39 -2.55 1.91
N MET A 221 9.09 -3.26 0.83
CA MET A 221 7.75 -3.50 0.34
C MET A 221 7.48 -5.00 0.44
N SER A 222 6.47 -5.37 1.18
CA SER A 222 6.00 -6.75 1.30
C SER A 222 4.66 -6.91 0.63
N LEU A 223 4.57 -7.90 -0.25
CA LEU A 223 3.37 -8.33 -0.94
C LEU A 223 3.06 -9.75 -0.46
N ARG A 224 2.03 -9.90 0.37
CA ARG A 224 1.68 -11.17 1.02
C ARG A 224 0.30 -11.63 0.60
N LYS A 225 0.15 -12.91 0.29
CA LYS A 225 -1.13 -13.51 -0.11
C LYS A 225 -1.82 -12.73 -1.22
N ILE A 226 -1.04 -12.28 -2.21
CA ILE A 226 -1.57 -11.57 -3.37
C ILE A 226 -2.10 -12.59 -4.36
N THR A 227 -3.34 -12.43 -4.77
CA THR A 227 -3.93 -13.19 -5.88
C THR A 227 -4.12 -12.24 -7.06
N ILE A 228 -3.51 -12.56 -8.21
CA ILE A 228 -3.71 -11.81 -9.45
C ILE A 228 -4.43 -12.73 -10.42
N ASP A 229 -5.67 -12.40 -10.77
CA ASP A 229 -6.48 -13.15 -11.71
C ASP A 229 -5.91 -13.04 -13.13
N LYS A 230 -6.41 -13.88 -14.05
CA LYS A 230 -5.89 -14.01 -15.42
C LYS A 230 -5.82 -12.68 -16.18
N ASP A 231 -6.81 -11.80 -15.98
CA ASP A 231 -6.88 -10.48 -16.61
C ASP A 231 -6.34 -9.36 -15.72
N GLY A 232 -5.91 -9.70 -14.49
CA GLY A 232 -5.40 -8.75 -13.51
C GLY A 232 -3.95 -8.33 -13.79
N LEU A 233 -3.65 -7.08 -13.50
CA LEU A 233 -2.33 -6.48 -13.65
C LEU A 233 -1.83 -5.87 -12.33
N LEU A 234 -0.66 -6.28 -11.87
CA LEU A 234 0.11 -5.59 -10.84
C LEU A 234 1.34 -4.95 -11.49
N LYS A 235 1.45 -3.61 -11.44
CA LYS A 235 2.60 -2.90 -11.97
C LYS A 235 3.28 -2.08 -10.88
N ILE A 236 4.59 -2.29 -10.71
CA ILE A 236 5.46 -1.49 -9.85
C ILE A 236 6.51 -0.83 -10.71
N SER A 237 6.59 0.51 -10.67
CA SER A 237 7.54 1.26 -11.50
C SER A 237 8.21 2.40 -10.72
N ASN A 238 9.45 2.73 -11.10
CA ASN A 238 10.25 3.80 -10.50
C ASN A 238 10.34 3.68 -8.95
N TYR A 239 10.58 2.45 -8.48
CA TYR A 239 10.79 2.18 -7.06
C TYR A 239 12.23 2.55 -6.70
N ASN A 240 12.40 3.48 -5.76
CA ASN A 240 13.70 4.01 -5.32
C ASN A 240 14.57 4.61 -6.45
N ASP A 241 13.98 5.24 -7.48
CA ASP A 241 14.65 5.77 -8.69
C ASP A 241 15.47 7.06 -8.46
N ASP A 242 15.68 7.52 -7.25
CA ASP A 242 16.51 8.71 -6.95
C ASP A 242 18.03 8.47 -7.11
N LEU A 243 18.42 7.62 -8.06
CA LEU A 243 19.83 7.28 -8.36
C LEU A 243 20.68 8.44 -8.89
N LYS A 244 20.07 9.58 -9.27
CA LYS A 244 20.83 10.74 -9.77
C LYS A 244 21.57 11.52 -8.67
N LYS A 245 21.18 11.35 -7.42
CA LYS A 245 21.94 11.89 -6.27
C LYS A 245 22.76 10.76 -5.66
N LYS A 246 24.08 10.84 -5.79
CA LYS A 246 25.10 9.94 -5.17
C LYS A 246 25.07 9.91 -3.62
N THR A 247 23.91 10.12 -3.02
CA THR A 247 23.72 9.99 -1.59
C THR A 247 23.30 8.56 -1.30
N SER A 248 23.97 7.92 -0.38
CA SER A 248 23.85 6.53 0.08
C SER A 248 22.45 6.20 0.67
N TYR A 249 21.39 6.39 -0.10
CA TYR A 249 20.08 5.96 0.30
C TYR A 249 20.02 4.44 0.30
N LYS A 250 19.56 3.87 1.39
CA LYS A 250 19.41 2.44 1.55
C LYS A 250 18.39 1.97 0.53
N LEU A 251 18.86 1.30 -0.51
CA LEU A 251 18.00 0.62 -1.47
C LEU A 251 16.99 -0.25 -0.71
N GLY A 252 15.73 -0.20 -1.08
CA GLY A 252 14.68 -0.96 -0.44
C GLY A 252 14.65 -2.42 -0.88
N ASN A 253 14.09 -3.25 -0.05
CA ASN A 253 13.81 -4.65 -0.36
C ASN A 253 12.40 -4.76 -0.94
N ILE A 254 12.19 -5.75 -1.81
CA ILE A 254 10.85 -6.18 -2.22
C ILE A 254 10.74 -7.69 -2.03
N GLU A 255 9.61 -8.13 -1.49
CA GLU A 255 9.33 -9.55 -1.33
C GLU A 255 7.87 -9.87 -1.65
N PHE A 256 7.67 -10.98 -2.34
CA PHE A 256 6.37 -11.59 -2.59
C PHE A 256 6.30 -12.91 -1.83
N LEU A 257 5.27 -13.08 -1.02
CA LEU A 257 5.12 -14.21 -0.12
C LEU A 257 3.74 -14.86 -0.28
N ASN A 258 3.67 -16.18 -0.36
CA ASN A 258 2.43 -16.95 -0.37
C ASN A 258 1.41 -16.43 -1.41
N SER A 259 1.84 -16.20 -2.65
CA SER A 259 1.04 -15.47 -3.65
C SER A 259 0.75 -16.32 -4.88
N ILE A 260 -0.38 -16.05 -5.55
CA ILE A 260 -0.84 -16.72 -6.77
C ILE A 260 -0.91 -15.69 -7.92
N VAL A 261 -0.20 -15.94 -9.00
CA VAL A 261 -0.11 -15.04 -10.15
C VAL A 261 -0.62 -15.76 -11.39
N ASN A 262 -1.89 -15.60 -11.71
CA ASN A 262 -2.49 -16.07 -12.96
C ASN A 262 -2.46 -14.98 -14.06
N GLY A 263 -2.43 -13.72 -13.65
CA GLY A 263 -2.34 -12.54 -14.51
C GLY A 263 -0.92 -12.07 -14.77
N THR A 264 -0.69 -10.77 -14.69
CA THR A 264 0.61 -10.18 -15.04
C THR A 264 1.19 -9.34 -13.91
N ILE A 265 2.46 -9.54 -13.59
CA ILE A 265 3.27 -8.61 -12.79
C ILE A 265 4.23 -7.89 -13.74
N ILE A 266 4.27 -6.56 -13.68
CA ILE A 266 5.26 -5.74 -14.38
C ILE A 266 6.13 -5.02 -13.35
N LEU A 267 7.43 -5.27 -13.39
CA LEU A 267 8.43 -4.53 -12.63
C LEU A 267 9.22 -3.68 -13.63
N LYS A 268 9.21 -2.36 -13.44
CA LYS A 268 9.79 -1.45 -14.42
C LYS A 268 10.60 -0.33 -13.76
N ASP A 269 11.77 0.01 -14.39
CA ASP A 269 12.60 1.15 -14.01
C ASP A 269 12.85 1.23 -12.50
N SER A 270 13.19 0.11 -11.88
CA SER A 270 13.25 0.00 -10.42
C SER A 270 14.57 -0.61 -9.94
N VAL A 271 14.98 -0.20 -8.72
CA VAL A 271 16.22 -0.70 -8.10
C VAL A 271 15.90 -1.27 -6.72
N PHE A 272 16.27 -2.52 -6.52
CA PHE A 272 16.08 -3.23 -5.27
C PHE A 272 17.41 -3.63 -4.65
N ARG A 273 17.53 -3.52 -3.32
CA ARG A 273 18.65 -4.12 -2.59
C ARG A 273 18.49 -5.64 -2.56
N LYS A 274 17.31 -6.10 -2.17
CA LYS A 274 16.95 -7.52 -2.14
C LYS A 274 15.63 -7.73 -2.86
N PHE A 275 15.56 -8.80 -3.63
CA PHE A 275 14.38 -9.22 -4.33
C PHE A 275 14.08 -10.68 -4.00
N LYS A 276 12.85 -10.99 -3.56
CA LYS A 276 12.47 -12.31 -3.09
C LYS A 276 11.09 -12.73 -3.58
N PHE A 277 11.02 -13.93 -4.11
CA PHE A 277 9.81 -14.73 -4.21
C PHE A 277 9.92 -15.90 -3.23
N ASP A 278 8.84 -16.20 -2.52
CA ASP A 278 8.78 -17.26 -1.53
C ASP A 278 7.36 -17.84 -1.49
N GLU A 279 7.23 -19.13 -1.78
CA GLU A 279 5.94 -19.82 -1.87
C GLU A 279 4.98 -19.12 -2.86
N ILE A 280 5.47 -18.82 -4.06
CA ILE A 280 4.68 -18.16 -5.10
C ILE A 280 4.37 -19.14 -6.24
N ASP A 281 3.07 -19.20 -6.63
CA ASP A 281 2.64 -19.91 -7.82
C ASP A 281 2.46 -18.93 -8.99
N VAL A 282 3.11 -19.20 -10.12
CA VAL A 282 3.15 -18.30 -11.28
C VAL A 282 2.74 -19.05 -12.54
N ALA A 283 1.44 -19.07 -12.82
CA ALA A 283 0.89 -19.52 -14.11
C ALA A 283 0.92 -18.39 -15.17
N GLY A 284 0.78 -17.14 -14.72
CA GLY A 284 0.79 -15.94 -15.55
C GLY A 284 2.17 -15.46 -15.99
N ASN A 285 2.36 -14.14 -16.03
CA ASN A 285 3.59 -13.53 -16.53
C ASN A 285 4.24 -12.63 -15.48
N ILE A 286 5.57 -12.66 -15.42
CA ILE A 286 6.38 -11.66 -14.72
C ILE A 286 7.28 -11.00 -15.73
N ILE A 287 7.14 -9.70 -15.93
CA ILE A 287 7.86 -8.89 -16.92
C ILE A 287 8.81 -7.97 -16.19
N GLU A 288 10.10 -8.07 -16.50
CA GLU A 288 11.15 -7.20 -15.97
C GLU A 288 11.61 -6.24 -17.07
N GLU A 289 11.43 -4.93 -16.85
CA GLU A 289 11.91 -3.89 -17.75
C GLU A 289 12.84 -2.94 -16.99
N ASN A 290 14.13 -2.92 -17.34
CA ASN A 290 15.14 -2.06 -16.72
C ASN A 290 15.19 -2.21 -15.19
N ILE A 291 15.27 -3.46 -14.70
CA ILE A 291 15.35 -3.78 -13.27
C ILE A 291 16.80 -4.06 -12.85
N ASN A 292 17.21 -3.40 -11.77
CA ASN A 292 18.46 -3.68 -11.08
C ASN A 292 18.19 -4.21 -9.66
N TYR A 293 18.95 -5.21 -9.27
CA TYR A 293 18.95 -5.72 -7.90
C TYR A 293 20.39 -6.06 -7.48
N VAL A 294 20.66 -5.91 -6.18
CA VAL A 294 21.98 -6.25 -5.61
C VAL A 294 22.01 -7.73 -5.25
N ASP A 295 20.90 -8.29 -4.77
CA ASP A 295 20.82 -9.67 -4.31
C ASP A 295 19.44 -10.28 -4.59
N LEU A 296 19.40 -11.45 -5.23
CA LEU A 296 18.26 -12.36 -5.23
C LEU A 296 18.35 -13.23 -3.97
N CYS A 297 17.31 -13.17 -3.12
CA CYS A 297 17.42 -13.73 -1.77
C CYS A 297 17.52 -15.26 -1.74
N ASN A 298 16.90 -15.96 -2.71
CA ASN A 298 16.85 -17.43 -2.72
C ASN A 298 16.90 -18.01 -4.15
N ILE A 299 17.11 -19.31 -4.23
CA ILE A 299 17.17 -20.07 -5.49
C ILE A 299 15.82 -20.05 -6.22
N GLU A 300 14.73 -20.10 -5.47
CA GLU A 300 13.36 -20.06 -6.00
C GLU A 300 13.12 -18.80 -6.84
N THR A 301 13.48 -17.63 -6.31
CA THR A 301 13.41 -16.35 -7.04
C THR A 301 14.15 -16.41 -8.37
N ALA A 302 15.42 -16.86 -8.36
CA ALA A 302 16.22 -16.96 -9.57
C ALA A 302 15.61 -17.94 -10.58
N ASN A 303 15.07 -19.06 -10.10
CA ASN A 303 14.45 -20.07 -10.96
C ASN A 303 13.12 -19.58 -11.58
N ILE A 304 12.27 -18.88 -10.81
CA ILE A 304 11.03 -18.28 -11.32
C ILE A 304 11.36 -17.26 -12.42
N LEU A 305 12.26 -16.31 -12.15
CA LEU A 305 12.64 -15.28 -13.11
C LEU A 305 13.31 -15.86 -14.36
N LYS A 306 14.15 -16.88 -14.21
CA LYS A 306 14.74 -17.63 -15.34
C LYS A 306 13.67 -18.25 -16.24
N LYS A 307 12.67 -18.94 -15.65
CA LYS A 307 11.56 -19.54 -16.40
C LYS A 307 10.74 -18.47 -17.14
N GLN A 308 10.48 -17.33 -16.49
CA GLN A 308 9.75 -16.22 -17.12
C GLN A 308 10.55 -15.59 -18.28
N ALA A 309 11.84 -15.38 -18.13
CA ALA A 309 12.71 -14.90 -19.18
C ALA A 309 12.75 -15.88 -20.39
N GLN A 310 12.76 -17.19 -20.13
CA GLN A 310 12.67 -18.22 -21.16
C GLN A 310 11.32 -18.15 -21.91
N LYS A 311 10.21 -18.04 -21.18
CA LYS A 311 8.88 -17.90 -21.74
C LYS A 311 8.76 -16.67 -22.65
N GLN A 312 9.46 -15.59 -22.31
CA GLN A 312 9.51 -14.35 -23.09
C GLN A 312 10.59 -14.34 -24.19
N SER A 313 11.31 -15.45 -24.39
CA SER A 313 12.44 -15.55 -25.31
C SER A 313 13.55 -14.51 -25.07
N ASN A 314 13.69 -14.04 -23.82
CA ASN A 314 14.73 -13.07 -23.43
C ASN A 314 16.00 -13.78 -22.99
N THR A 315 16.90 -14.02 -23.94
CA THR A 315 18.16 -14.74 -23.71
C THR A 315 19.06 -14.03 -22.70
N TYR A 316 19.09 -12.70 -22.68
CA TYR A 316 19.90 -11.92 -21.74
C TYR A 316 19.43 -12.15 -20.29
N LEU A 317 18.16 -11.93 -20.00
CA LEU A 317 17.61 -12.15 -18.66
C LEU A 317 17.70 -13.63 -18.25
N TYR A 318 17.47 -14.55 -19.17
CA TYR A 318 17.64 -15.98 -18.90
C TYR A 318 19.04 -16.31 -18.41
N ASN A 319 20.07 -15.83 -19.11
CA ASN A 319 21.47 -16.08 -18.72
C ASN A 319 21.84 -15.41 -17.40
N LYS A 320 21.35 -14.17 -17.17
CA LYS A 320 21.52 -13.45 -15.91
C LYS A 320 20.95 -14.26 -14.74
N HIS A 321 19.70 -14.69 -14.82
CA HIS A 321 19.05 -15.43 -13.73
C HIS A 321 19.60 -16.84 -13.56
N LYS A 322 20.05 -17.49 -14.64
CA LYS A 322 20.75 -18.78 -14.57
C LYS A 322 22.07 -18.68 -13.80
N SER A 323 22.81 -17.59 -14.01
CA SER A 323 24.03 -17.33 -13.25
C SER A 323 23.76 -17.14 -11.77
N GLU A 324 22.72 -16.36 -11.43
CA GLU A 324 22.30 -16.15 -10.04
C GLU A 324 21.85 -17.46 -9.36
N GLU A 325 21.07 -18.29 -10.06
CA GLU A 325 20.66 -19.61 -9.57
C GLU A 325 21.87 -20.48 -9.24
N LEU A 326 22.85 -20.54 -10.13
CA LEU A 326 24.08 -21.31 -9.93
C LEU A 326 24.90 -20.78 -8.75
N ASN A 327 25.01 -19.46 -8.60
CA ASN A 327 25.69 -18.82 -7.47
C ASN A 327 25.03 -19.19 -6.13
N LYS A 328 23.69 -19.15 -6.07
CA LYS A 328 22.95 -19.56 -4.86
C LYS A 328 23.07 -21.04 -4.54
N LEU A 329 23.06 -21.90 -5.57
CA LEU A 329 23.32 -23.33 -5.42
C LEU A 329 24.73 -23.60 -4.88
N PHE A 330 25.74 -22.88 -5.38
CA PHE A 330 27.13 -23.01 -4.90
C PHE A 330 27.23 -22.59 -3.44
N ILE A 331 26.67 -21.44 -3.07
CA ILE A 331 26.67 -20.95 -1.69
C ILE A 331 26.01 -21.96 -0.74
N ASN A 332 24.83 -22.49 -1.11
CA ASN A 332 24.11 -23.43 -0.28
C ASN A 332 24.84 -24.79 -0.13
N LYS A 333 25.48 -25.28 -1.22
CA LYS A 333 26.17 -26.56 -1.19
C LYS A 333 27.57 -26.50 -0.54
N THR A 334 28.23 -25.36 -0.61
CA THR A 334 29.63 -25.26 -0.22
C THR A 334 29.83 -24.47 1.08
N ILE A 335 29.17 -23.33 1.23
CA ILE A 335 29.40 -22.41 2.36
C ILE A 335 28.57 -22.80 3.58
N THR A 336 27.29 -23.17 3.40
CA THR A 336 26.41 -23.52 4.52
C THR A 336 26.90 -24.73 5.31
N PRO A 337 27.28 -25.87 4.67
CA PRO A 337 27.85 -27.00 5.39
C PRO A 337 29.17 -26.67 6.13
N ILE A 338 30.01 -25.77 5.57
CA ILE A 338 31.24 -25.33 6.24
C ILE A 338 30.91 -24.51 7.49
N LYS A 339 29.96 -23.59 7.42
CA LYS A 339 29.50 -22.80 8.60
C LYS A 339 28.92 -23.70 9.69
N ASP A 340 28.08 -24.67 9.31
CA ASP A 340 27.51 -25.63 10.27
C ASP A 340 28.58 -26.48 10.95
N THR A 341 29.63 -26.84 10.21
CA THR A 341 30.78 -27.57 10.74
C THR A 341 31.59 -26.72 11.71
N ILE A 342 31.85 -25.44 11.37
CA ILE A 342 32.57 -24.50 12.25
C ILE A 342 31.77 -24.29 13.55
N SER A 343 30.47 -24.04 13.46
CA SER A 343 29.61 -23.86 14.64
C SER A 343 29.59 -25.09 15.55
N LYS A 344 29.62 -26.29 14.98
CA LYS A 344 29.75 -27.53 15.76
C LYS A 344 31.12 -27.64 16.44
N ILE A 345 32.21 -27.30 15.75
CA ILE A 345 33.55 -27.29 16.33
C ILE A 345 33.63 -26.32 17.51
N GLU A 346 33.16 -25.08 17.33
CA GLU A 346 33.12 -24.08 18.40
C GLU A 346 32.28 -24.55 19.60
N TYR A 347 31.15 -25.20 19.36
CA TYR A 347 30.32 -25.80 20.43
C TYR A 347 31.10 -26.88 21.22
N TYR A 348 31.80 -27.78 20.53
CA TYR A 348 32.59 -28.84 21.17
C TYR A 348 33.82 -28.30 21.94
N GLU A 349 34.49 -27.28 21.38
CA GLU A 349 35.62 -26.64 22.11
C GLU A 349 35.14 -25.90 23.37
N ASN A 350 34.05 -25.17 23.29
CA ASN A 350 33.45 -24.50 24.45
C ASN A 350 33.00 -25.51 25.54
N LYS A 351 32.42 -26.63 25.13
CA LYS A 351 32.04 -27.71 26.04
C LYS A 351 33.27 -28.35 26.71
N LYS A 352 34.34 -28.52 25.95
CA LYS A 352 35.63 -29.08 26.50
C LYS A 352 36.29 -28.12 27.48
N LEU A 353 36.29 -26.84 27.21
CA LEU A 353 36.71 -25.78 28.14
C LEU A 353 35.89 -25.70 29.39
N PHE A 354 34.58 -25.89 29.31
CA PHE A 354 33.69 -25.92 30.46
C PHE A 354 34.02 -27.14 31.41
N ILE A 355 34.22 -28.31 30.81
CA ILE A 355 34.57 -29.53 31.58
C ILE A 355 35.96 -29.41 32.22
N LEU A 356 36.88 -28.70 31.61
CA LEU A 356 38.24 -28.47 32.18
C LEU A 356 38.21 -27.40 33.29
N ARG A 357 37.25 -26.52 33.33
CA ARG A 357 37.06 -25.53 34.41
C ARG A 357 36.28 -26.03 35.60
N THR A 358 35.61 -27.18 35.50
CA THR A 358 34.80 -27.80 36.56
C THR A 358 35.51 -28.99 37.22
N LYS A 359 36.77 -29.27 36.86
CA LYS A 359 37.71 -30.17 37.55
C LYS A 359 38.73 -29.32 38.29
#